data_ada4f6093f9a7ab2479e7810e453e2cc
#
_entry.id   ada4f6093f9a7ab2479e7810e453e2cc
#
_cell.length_a   1.000
_cell.length_b   1.000
_cell.length_c   1.000
_cell.angle_alpha   90.00
_cell.angle_beta   90.00
_cell.angle_gamma   90.00
#
_symmetry.space_group_name_H-M   'P 1'
#
loop_
_entity.id
_entity.type
_entity.pdbx_description
1 polymer ?
#
loop_
_entity_poly.entity_id
_entity_poly.type
_entity_poly.pdbx_seq_one_letter_code
_entity_poly.pdbx_strand_id
1 'polypeptide(L)'
;MPTVAEELAETLQLCNKCGLCLAGCPIYKITGIEWTSARGRVALLRSAFLDERLELEDLNDPIFNCLTCNACTEHCPPGVPTGDIIFRARQELLKKKGDPWTQRLLFHKLLPNPEMIYKASRLLRLADVTGLRTLARKTGLTRLAGDAGKAEAMVPRVPSSEGLKAIQRMAKKLDKPKYHAAYFVGCYAPNFAPEKAAATIRVLNKNQVEVIVPDFVCCGLPAAGYGEMESARDLARKNIELAGKLKVDVVVTPCASCSSFLKDYAKLLADDPEWAEKAKEFAGKVRDISEFLVDIGLNTEMGELQKKVTFHDPCHLAHYQKIKDQPRTILKSIPGVEFVEMDEADMCCGAAGSYAFKNYDLSRKVLERKMDNVAKTGADTLVSSCPACIMQLSCGVGQQKLPVSVLEIVELLDEAYRNAKGNG
;
A
#
# COMPACT_ATOMS: atom_id res chain seq x y z
N MET A 1 13.07 -25.54 15.75
CA MET A 1 13.02 -24.34 14.87
C MET A 1 14.07 -23.36 15.39
N PRO A 2 14.84 -22.70 14.51
CA PRO A 2 15.76 -21.68 14.94
C PRO A 2 15.02 -20.56 15.69
N THR A 3 15.68 -19.94 16.65
CA THR A 3 15.17 -18.76 17.34
C THR A 3 15.18 -17.56 16.38
N VAL A 4 14.37 -16.55 16.63
CA VAL A 4 14.37 -15.31 15.82
C VAL A 4 15.75 -14.63 15.86
N ALA A 5 16.47 -14.76 16.97
CA ALA A 5 17.84 -14.28 17.09
C ALA A 5 18.78 -14.99 16.09
N GLU A 6 18.69 -16.32 15.98
CA GLU A 6 19.46 -17.11 15.02
C GLU A 6 19.10 -16.78 13.57
N GLU A 7 17.79 -16.62 13.24
CA GLU A 7 17.31 -16.21 11.92
C GLU A 7 17.82 -14.81 11.52
N LEU A 8 17.87 -13.88 12.47
CA LEU A 8 18.29 -12.49 12.23
C LEU A 8 19.80 -12.29 12.32
N ALA A 9 20.56 -13.23 12.92
CA ALA A 9 21.97 -13.06 13.20
C ALA A 9 22.77 -12.68 11.95
N GLU A 10 22.62 -13.43 10.86
CA GLU A 10 23.31 -13.17 9.60
C GLU A 10 22.93 -11.81 9.03
N THR A 11 21.64 -11.48 8.98
CA THR A 11 21.15 -10.24 8.37
C THR A 11 21.53 -9.00 9.15
N LEU A 12 21.55 -9.08 10.50
CA LEU A 12 22.00 -7.99 11.37
C LEU A 12 23.51 -7.75 11.27
N GLN A 13 24.29 -8.79 10.99
CA GLN A 13 25.76 -8.70 10.81
C GLN A 13 26.15 -8.11 9.46
N LEU A 14 25.28 -8.13 8.43
CA LEU A 14 25.58 -7.52 7.13
C LEU A 14 25.85 -6.02 7.20
N CYS A 15 25.40 -5.33 8.25
CA CYS A 15 25.49 -3.88 8.33
C CYS A 15 26.93 -3.40 8.60
N ASN A 16 27.56 -2.79 7.60
CA ASN A 16 28.89 -2.19 7.69
C ASN A 16 28.92 -0.79 8.34
N LYS A 17 27.79 -0.29 8.84
CA LYS A 17 27.67 1.04 9.50
C LYS A 17 28.11 2.23 8.63
N CYS A 18 28.19 2.10 7.31
CA CYS A 18 28.72 3.10 6.37
C CYS A 18 27.86 4.39 6.26
N GLY A 19 26.57 4.33 6.60
CA GLY A 19 25.66 5.50 6.60
C GLY A 19 24.95 5.80 5.29
N LEU A 20 25.18 5.08 4.18
CA LEU A 20 24.53 5.34 2.89
C LEU A 20 23.00 5.27 2.97
N CYS A 21 22.44 4.43 3.85
CA CYS A 21 21.01 4.33 4.09
C CYS A 21 20.36 5.61 4.68
N LEU A 22 21.15 6.54 5.22
CA LEU A 22 20.65 7.80 5.80
C LEU A 22 20.00 8.66 4.71
N ALA A 23 20.60 8.71 3.52
CA ALA A 23 20.11 9.49 2.39
C ALA A 23 18.73 9.02 1.91
N GLY A 24 18.41 7.73 2.02
CA GLY A 24 17.12 7.15 1.61
C GLY A 24 16.05 7.16 2.72
N CYS A 25 16.42 7.39 3.99
CA CYS A 25 15.47 7.23 5.09
C CYS A 25 14.57 8.46 5.31
N PRO A 26 13.25 8.39 5.05
CA PRO A 26 12.36 9.55 5.24
C PRO A 26 12.32 10.02 6.69
N ILE A 27 12.34 9.11 7.66
CA ILE A 27 12.28 9.45 9.08
C ILE A 27 13.56 10.14 9.52
N TYR A 28 14.73 9.65 9.08
CA TYR A 28 15.99 10.33 9.38
C TYR A 28 16.06 11.72 8.76
N LYS A 29 15.57 11.89 7.52
CA LYS A 29 15.53 13.19 6.83
C LYS A 29 14.75 14.27 7.60
N ILE A 30 13.71 13.86 8.35
CA ILE A 30 12.87 14.80 9.12
C ILE A 30 13.28 14.96 10.59
N THR A 31 14.03 13.99 11.15
CA THR A 31 14.38 14.01 12.57
C THR A 31 15.84 14.35 12.82
N GLY A 32 16.76 13.96 11.91
CA GLY A 32 18.21 14.03 12.13
C GLY A 32 18.73 13.10 13.22
N ILE A 33 17.88 12.23 13.79
CA ILE A 33 18.21 11.41 14.95
C ILE A 33 18.71 10.03 14.48
N GLU A 34 19.91 9.63 14.92
CA GLU A 34 20.58 8.42 14.46
C GLU A 34 19.77 7.13 14.65
N TRP A 35 19.17 6.92 15.82
CA TRP A 35 18.40 5.71 16.08
C TRP A 35 17.10 5.60 15.24
N THR A 36 16.69 6.67 14.55
CA THR A 36 15.57 6.63 13.60
C THR A 36 16.00 6.18 12.20
N SER A 37 17.30 6.06 11.95
CA SER A 37 17.85 5.59 10.69
C SER A 37 17.86 4.05 10.59
N ALA A 38 18.04 3.52 9.40
CA ALA A 38 18.15 2.07 9.22
C ALA A 38 19.35 1.49 9.97
N ARG A 39 20.57 2.08 9.82
CA ARG A 39 21.76 1.58 10.53
C ARG A 39 21.60 1.70 12.04
N GLY A 40 21.00 2.77 12.54
CA GLY A 40 20.73 2.94 13.97
C GLY A 40 19.80 1.85 14.52
N ARG A 41 18.69 1.58 13.80
CA ARG A 41 17.77 0.48 14.15
C ARG A 41 18.44 -0.88 14.12
N VAL A 42 19.23 -1.16 13.08
CA VAL A 42 19.99 -2.44 12.99
C VAL A 42 20.97 -2.57 14.15
N ALA A 43 21.66 -1.49 14.53
CA ALA A 43 22.58 -1.50 15.67
C ALA A 43 21.86 -1.78 16.99
N LEU A 44 20.70 -1.14 17.24
CA LEU A 44 19.88 -1.37 18.44
C LEU A 44 19.35 -2.81 18.50
N LEU A 45 18.81 -3.31 17.35
CA LEU A 45 18.29 -4.68 17.30
C LEU A 45 19.40 -5.73 17.42
N ARG A 46 20.60 -5.45 16.88
CA ARG A 46 21.76 -6.29 17.13
C ARG A 46 22.10 -6.34 18.62
N SER A 47 22.08 -5.18 19.30
CA SER A 47 22.35 -5.10 20.73
C SER A 47 21.30 -5.83 21.58
N ALA A 48 20.05 -5.91 21.12
CA ALA A 48 18.99 -6.63 21.82
C ALA A 48 19.00 -8.14 21.50
N PHE A 49 19.19 -8.55 20.26
CA PHE A 49 19.05 -9.96 19.85
C PHE A 49 20.37 -10.77 19.95
N LEU A 50 21.53 -10.13 19.74
CA LEU A 50 22.81 -10.83 19.67
C LEU A 50 23.72 -10.53 20.86
N ASP A 51 23.76 -9.27 21.28
CA ASP A 51 24.66 -8.85 22.36
C ASP A 51 23.98 -8.92 23.76
N GLU A 52 22.67 -9.09 23.82
CA GLU A 52 21.83 -9.15 25.03
C GLU A 52 22.07 -7.97 26.01
N ARG A 53 22.32 -6.76 25.42
CA ARG A 53 22.61 -5.54 26.17
C ARG A 53 21.41 -4.62 26.34
N LEU A 54 20.37 -4.84 25.55
CA LEU A 54 19.14 -4.03 25.56
C LEU A 54 17.93 -4.95 25.59
N GLU A 55 16.90 -4.53 26.33
CA GLU A 55 15.61 -5.21 26.29
C GLU A 55 14.86 -4.79 25.01
N LEU A 56 14.24 -5.76 24.33
CA LEU A 56 13.50 -5.49 23.11
C LEU A 56 12.32 -4.54 23.34
N GLU A 57 11.73 -4.58 24.53
CA GLU A 57 10.62 -3.75 24.95
C GLU A 57 10.95 -2.26 25.00
N ASP A 58 12.22 -1.92 25.25
CA ASP A 58 12.72 -0.54 25.25
C ASP A 58 12.88 0.01 23.82
N LEU A 59 12.92 -0.88 22.83
CA LEU A 59 13.06 -0.52 21.41
C LEU A 59 11.71 -0.30 20.69
N ASN A 60 10.61 -0.13 21.42
CA ASN A 60 9.29 0.09 20.84
C ASN A 60 9.30 1.26 19.83
N ASP A 61 9.84 2.42 20.20
CA ASP A 61 9.84 3.60 19.33
C ASP A 61 10.77 3.44 18.12
N PRO A 62 12.03 3.00 18.24
CA PRO A 62 12.85 2.68 17.09
C PRO A 62 12.20 1.73 16.10
N ILE A 63 11.51 0.68 16.60
CA ILE A 63 10.87 -0.36 15.78
C ILE A 63 9.60 0.19 15.10
N PHE A 64 8.71 0.89 15.83
CA PHE A 64 7.44 1.35 15.28
C PHE A 64 7.52 2.70 14.56
N ASN A 65 8.58 3.50 14.75
CA ASN A 65 8.84 4.71 13.96
C ASN A 65 9.42 4.40 12.57
N CYS A 66 9.64 3.13 12.22
CA CYS A 66 10.01 2.74 10.86
C CYS A 66 8.77 2.66 9.96
N LEU A 67 8.84 3.30 8.79
CA LEU A 67 7.79 3.22 7.76
C LEU A 67 7.79 1.89 7.01
N THR A 68 8.80 1.04 7.21
CA THR A 68 9.01 -0.19 6.42
C THR A 68 8.94 0.06 4.91
N CYS A 69 9.39 1.22 4.46
CA CYS A 69 9.34 1.62 3.05
C CYS A 69 10.46 1.02 2.18
N ASN A 70 11.45 0.40 2.80
CA ASN A 70 12.58 -0.29 2.18
C ASN A 70 13.53 0.57 1.33
N ALA A 71 13.38 1.90 1.30
CA ALA A 71 14.29 2.79 0.58
C ALA A 71 15.75 2.66 1.05
N CYS A 72 15.97 2.39 2.33
CA CYS A 72 17.30 2.18 2.90
C CYS A 72 18.04 0.96 2.33
N THR A 73 17.32 -0.09 1.94
CA THR A 73 17.89 -1.31 1.33
C THR A 73 18.41 -1.02 -0.08
N GLU A 74 17.77 -0.14 -0.84
CA GLU A 74 18.26 0.28 -2.16
C GLU A 74 19.59 1.04 -2.11
N HIS A 75 19.80 1.79 -1.03
CA HIS A 75 21.04 2.53 -0.80
C HIS A 75 22.10 1.69 -0.06
N CYS A 76 21.83 0.41 0.20
CA CYS A 76 22.70 -0.45 1.00
C CYS A 76 23.51 -1.39 0.12
N PRO A 77 24.86 -1.22 -0.02
CA PRO A 77 25.66 -2.11 -0.83
C PRO A 77 25.58 -3.59 -0.41
N PRO A 78 25.62 -3.94 0.90
CA PRO A 78 25.40 -5.33 1.32
C PRO A 78 23.93 -5.76 1.31
N GLY A 79 22.99 -4.91 0.92
CA GLY A 79 21.59 -5.28 0.77
C GLY A 79 20.85 -5.62 2.06
N VAL A 80 21.19 -4.99 3.19
CA VAL A 80 20.55 -5.29 4.49
C VAL A 80 19.02 -5.19 4.38
N PRO A 81 18.26 -6.27 4.61
CA PRO A 81 16.81 -6.29 4.45
C PRO A 81 16.11 -5.65 5.65
N THR A 82 16.29 -4.35 5.82
CA THR A 82 15.82 -3.61 7.01
C THR A 82 14.31 -3.75 7.23
N GLY A 83 13.51 -3.79 6.17
CA GLY A 83 12.05 -3.98 6.26
C GLY A 83 11.70 -5.31 6.94
N ASP A 84 12.34 -6.40 6.53
CA ASP A 84 12.12 -7.74 7.09
C ASP A 84 12.58 -7.83 8.54
N ILE A 85 13.74 -7.26 8.83
CA ILE A 85 14.26 -7.17 10.22
C ILE A 85 13.23 -6.47 11.12
N ILE A 86 12.66 -5.36 10.66
CA ILE A 86 11.65 -4.63 11.43
C ILE A 86 10.35 -5.43 11.59
N PHE A 87 9.87 -6.13 10.55
CA PHE A 87 8.68 -6.98 10.68
C PHE A 87 8.88 -8.09 11.72
N ARG A 88 10.06 -8.75 11.69
CA ARG A 88 10.41 -9.76 12.70
C ARG A 88 10.53 -9.16 14.11
N ALA A 89 11.17 -8.00 14.26
CA ALA A 89 11.27 -7.32 15.54
C ALA A 89 9.88 -6.93 16.10
N ARG A 90 8.94 -6.48 15.25
CA ARG A 90 7.55 -6.21 15.65
C ARG A 90 6.83 -7.47 16.10
N GLN A 91 7.04 -8.59 15.42
CA GLN A 91 6.46 -9.89 15.81
C GLN A 91 6.94 -10.32 17.19
N GLU A 92 8.25 -10.25 17.45
CA GLU A 92 8.80 -10.62 18.76
C GLU A 92 8.34 -9.68 19.88
N LEU A 93 8.31 -8.38 19.59
CA LEU A 93 7.80 -7.40 20.55
C LEU A 93 6.31 -7.65 20.90
N LEU A 94 5.50 -8.03 19.89
CA LEU A 94 4.10 -8.38 20.09
C LEU A 94 3.94 -9.65 20.95
N LYS A 95 4.76 -10.68 20.72
CA LYS A 95 4.77 -11.90 21.53
C LYS A 95 5.07 -11.60 23.02
N LYS A 96 6.02 -10.69 23.28
CA LYS A 96 6.38 -10.29 24.63
C LYS A 96 5.31 -9.42 25.32
N LYS A 97 4.74 -8.44 24.61
CA LYS A 97 3.76 -7.47 25.15
C LYS A 97 2.32 -7.97 25.14
N GLY A 98 2.02 -8.99 24.33
CA GLY A 98 0.66 -9.47 24.06
C GLY A 98 -0.11 -8.58 23.10
N ASP A 99 -1.18 -9.11 22.52
CA ASP A 99 -2.02 -8.42 21.53
C ASP A 99 -3.02 -7.48 22.23
N PRO A 100 -3.02 -6.18 21.92
CA PRO A 100 -4.11 -5.30 22.31
C PRO A 100 -5.45 -5.81 21.75
N TRP A 101 -6.53 -5.72 22.55
CA TRP A 101 -7.85 -6.19 22.11
C TRP A 101 -8.33 -5.54 20.80
N THR A 102 -7.93 -4.28 20.53
CA THR A 102 -8.25 -3.56 19.31
C THR A 102 -7.56 -4.17 18.08
N GLN A 103 -6.31 -4.61 18.20
CA GLN A 103 -5.58 -5.31 17.15
C GLN A 103 -6.20 -6.69 16.91
N ARG A 104 -6.55 -7.41 17.97
CA ARG A 104 -7.24 -8.70 17.89
C ARG A 104 -8.56 -8.59 17.13
N LEU A 105 -9.37 -7.57 17.45
CA LEU A 105 -10.61 -7.31 16.71
C LEU A 105 -10.34 -7.01 15.24
N LEU A 106 -9.36 -6.16 14.94
CA LEU A 106 -9.04 -5.74 13.59
C LEU A 106 -8.51 -6.91 12.74
N PHE A 107 -7.47 -7.60 13.23
CA PHE A 107 -6.72 -8.57 12.43
C PHE A 107 -7.37 -9.96 12.41
N HIS A 108 -8.02 -10.39 13.49
CA HIS A 108 -8.62 -11.73 13.56
C HIS A 108 -10.13 -11.76 13.22
N LYS A 109 -10.82 -10.62 13.24
CA LYS A 109 -12.27 -10.57 12.96
C LYS A 109 -12.61 -9.73 11.74
N LEU A 110 -12.09 -8.49 11.66
CA LEU A 110 -12.50 -7.55 10.62
C LEU A 110 -11.84 -7.85 9.27
N LEU A 111 -10.50 -7.88 9.21
CA LEU A 111 -9.77 -8.06 7.94
C LEU A 111 -10.01 -9.41 7.24
N PRO A 112 -10.22 -10.54 7.94
CA PRO A 112 -10.58 -11.80 7.32
C PRO A 112 -12.00 -11.87 6.78
N ASN A 113 -12.85 -10.86 7.04
CA ASN A 113 -14.26 -10.89 6.68
C ASN A 113 -14.68 -9.60 5.94
N PRO A 114 -14.73 -9.63 4.59
CA PRO A 114 -15.14 -8.49 3.78
C PRO A 114 -16.53 -7.94 4.12
N GLU A 115 -17.45 -8.81 4.55
CA GLU A 115 -18.79 -8.40 4.93
C GLU A 115 -18.80 -7.58 6.22
N MET A 116 -17.93 -7.93 7.19
CA MET A 116 -17.78 -7.13 8.42
C MET A 116 -17.17 -5.76 8.12
N ILE A 117 -16.19 -5.68 7.22
CA ILE A 117 -15.63 -4.40 6.76
C ILE A 117 -16.75 -3.56 6.13
N TYR A 118 -17.57 -4.17 5.28
CA TYR A 118 -18.69 -3.48 4.66
C TYR A 118 -19.70 -2.96 5.70
N LYS A 119 -20.11 -3.78 6.67
CA LYS A 119 -21.01 -3.35 7.76
C LYS A 119 -20.42 -2.19 8.57
N ALA A 120 -19.13 -2.27 8.92
CA ALA A 120 -18.42 -1.20 9.62
C ALA A 120 -18.39 0.11 8.79
N SER A 121 -18.13 0.01 7.49
CA SER A 121 -18.16 1.17 6.59
C SER A 121 -19.56 1.80 6.50
N ARG A 122 -20.62 1.00 6.54
CA ARG A 122 -22.01 1.51 6.55
C ARG A 122 -22.35 2.29 7.82
N LEU A 123 -21.85 1.84 8.99
CA LEU A 123 -21.97 2.60 10.23
C LEU A 123 -21.25 3.94 10.16
N LEU A 124 -20.01 3.92 9.61
CA LEU A 124 -19.25 5.16 9.39
C LEU A 124 -19.98 6.10 8.42
N ARG A 125 -20.59 5.56 7.36
CA ARG A 125 -21.43 6.34 6.44
C ARG A 125 -22.62 6.98 7.15
N LEU A 126 -23.30 6.25 8.05
CA LEU A 126 -24.41 6.82 8.82
C LEU A 126 -23.93 8.03 9.62
N ALA A 127 -22.76 7.93 10.27
CA ALA A 127 -22.16 9.06 10.99
C ALA A 127 -21.78 10.23 10.05
N ASP A 128 -21.39 9.95 8.80
CA ASP A 128 -21.13 10.97 7.77
C ASP A 128 -22.42 11.70 7.36
N VAL A 129 -23.48 10.95 7.05
CA VAL A 129 -24.77 11.50 6.56
C VAL A 129 -25.51 12.27 7.65
N THR A 130 -25.50 11.78 8.89
CA THR A 130 -26.12 12.47 10.04
C THR A 130 -25.32 13.67 10.52
N GLY A 131 -24.12 13.90 10.00
CA GLY A 131 -23.23 14.99 10.43
C GLY A 131 -22.55 14.74 11.78
N LEU A 132 -22.78 13.59 12.42
CA LEU A 132 -22.19 13.24 13.72
C LEU A 132 -20.66 13.26 13.68
N ARG A 133 -20.08 12.72 12.60
CA ARG A 133 -18.63 12.75 12.37
C ARG A 133 -18.10 14.18 12.22
N THR A 134 -18.82 15.05 11.52
CA THR A 134 -18.46 16.46 11.37
C THR A 134 -18.54 17.19 12.71
N LEU A 135 -19.56 16.91 13.50
CA LEU A 135 -19.71 17.46 14.84
C LEU A 135 -18.56 16.99 15.77
N ALA A 136 -18.23 15.70 15.79
CA ALA A 136 -17.14 15.16 16.58
C ALA A 136 -15.78 15.79 16.21
N ARG A 137 -15.54 16.06 14.92
CA ARG A 137 -14.34 16.78 14.46
C ARG A 137 -14.33 18.24 14.93
N LYS A 138 -15.45 18.97 14.79
CA LYS A 138 -15.56 20.39 15.18
C LYS A 138 -15.43 20.58 16.69
N THR A 139 -16.01 19.69 17.49
CA THR A 139 -15.91 19.73 18.95
C THR A 139 -14.58 19.24 19.50
N GLY A 140 -13.72 18.66 18.64
CA GLY A 140 -12.44 18.07 19.07
C GLY A 140 -12.59 16.71 19.78
N LEU A 141 -13.78 16.13 19.83
CA LEU A 141 -14.05 14.83 20.48
C LEU A 141 -13.16 13.72 19.91
N THR A 142 -12.88 13.76 18.59
CA THR A 142 -11.96 12.81 17.95
C THR A 142 -10.56 12.83 18.56
N ARG A 143 -10.09 14.00 19.04
CA ARG A 143 -8.73 14.15 19.62
C ARG A 143 -8.54 13.36 20.90
N LEU A 144 -9.61 12.98 21.59
CA LEU A 144 -9.54 12.11 22.79
C LEU A 144 -8.97 10.71 22.46
N ALA A 145 -9.02 10.29 21.19
CA ALA A 145 -8.39 9.06 20.70
C ALA A 145 -6.90 9.23 20.34
N GLY A 146 -6.25 10.31 20.80
CA GLY A 146 -4.83 10.56 20.54
C GLY A 146 -4.51 10.71 19.03
N ASP A 147 -3.41 10.09 18.61
CA ASP A 147 -2.97 10.15 17.20
C ASP A 147 -3.97 9.53 16.23
N ALA A 148 -4.65 8.46 16.62
CA ALA A 148 -5.72 7.87 15.81
C ALA A 148 -6.85 8.87 15.55
N GLY A 149 -7.20 9.67 16.55
CA GLY A 149 -8.21 10.72 16.40
C GLY A 149 -7.77 11.91 15.54
N LYS A 150 -6.49 12.26 15.57
CA LYS A 150 -5.91 13.25 14.65
C LYS A 150 -5.94 12.72 13.19
N ALA A 151 -5.55 11.46 13.01
CA ALA A 151 -5.50 10.81 11.71
C ALA A 151 -6.89 10.48 11.13
N GLU A 152 -7.95 10.51 11.94
CA GLU A 152 -9.33 10.28 11.51
C GLU A 152 -9.73 11.24 10.38
N ALA A 153 -9.19 12.46 10.35
CA ALA A 153 -9.43 13.43 9.29
C ALA A 153 -8.95 12.96 7.89
N MET A 154 -8.03 12.02 7.82
CA MET A 154 -7.53 11.41 6.58
C MET A 154 -8.51 10.39 6.00
N VAL A 155 -9.41 9.83 6.81
CA VAL A 155 -10.38 8.83 6.36
C VAL A 155 -11.43 9.53 5.47
N PRO A 156 -11.58 9.13 4.20
CA PRO A 156 -12.53 9.76 3.29
C PRO A 156 -13.98 9.51 3.73
N ARG A 157 -14.90 10.28 3.16
CA ARG A 157 -16.33 10.00 3.30
C ARG A 157 -16.67 8.67 2.63
N VAL A 158 -17.56 7.92 3.27
CA VAL A 158 -18.00 6.63 2.73
C VAL A 158 -19.08 6.86 1.67
N PRO A 159 -18.86 6.43 0.41
CA PRO A 159 -19.83 6.60 -0.66
C PRO A 159 -21.06 5.70 -0.47
N SER A 160 -22.14 6.02 -1.22
CA SER A 160 -23.27 5.10 -1.35
C SER A 160 -22.89 3.99 -2.33
N SER A 161 -22.63 2.80 -1.82
CA SER A 161 -22.26 1.64 -2.63
C SER A 161 -22.78 0.36 -1.98
N GLU A 162 -23.03 -0.66 -2.79
CA GLU A 162 -23.28 -2.02 -2.33
C GLU A 162 -21.98 -2.81 -2.07
N GLY A 163 -20.86 -2.12 -2.00
CA GLY A 163 -19.55 -2.71 -1.74
C GLY A 163 -19.08 -3.63 -2.86
N LEU A 164 -18.52 -4.77 -2.49
CA LEU A 164 -17.94 -5.73 -3.44
C LEU A 164 -18.96 -6.25 -4.46
N LYS A 165 -20.22 -6.47 -4.05
CA LYS A 165 -21.28 -6.97 -4.96
C LYS A 165 -21.56 -6.03 -6.14
N ALA A 166 -21.50 -4.71 -5.93
CA ALA A 166 -21.64 -3.74 -7.01
C ALA A 166 -20.51 -3.88 -8.04
N ILE A 167 -19.27 -4.05 -7.55
CA ILE A 167 -18.09 -4.21 -8.40
C ILE A 167 -18.14 -5.53 -9.20
N GLN A 168 -18.58 -6.61 -8.56
CA GLN A 168 -18.76 -7.91 -9.22
C GLN A 168 -19.74 -7.86 -10.40
N ARG A 169 -20.82 -7.10 -10.27
CA ARG A 169 -21.79 -6.93 -11.37
C ARG A 169 -21.26 -6.13 -12.54
N MET A 170 -20.19 -5.35 -12.36
CA MET A 170 -19.55 -4.58 -13.44
C MET A 170 -18.63 -5.44 -14.30
N ALA A 171 -18.16 -6.58 -13.78
CA ALA A 171 -17.37 -7.54 -14.53
C ALA A 171 -18.23 -8.20 -15.60
N LYS A 172 -17.89 -7.95 -16.88
CA LYS A 172 -18.61 -8.46 -18.04
C LYS A 172 -17.76 -9.48 -18.77
N LYS A 173 -18.41 -10.49 -19.36
CA LYS A 173 -17.77 -11.39 -20.33
C LYS A 173 -17.43 -10.61 -21.61
N LEU A 174 -16.27 -10.90 -22.17
CA LEU A 174 -15.83 -10.42 -23.46
C LEU A 174 -16.00 -11.51 -24.52
N ASP A 175 -16.31 -11.13 -25.76
CA ASP A 175 -16.51 -12.14 -26.83
C ASP A 175 -15.20 -12.87 -27.16
N LYS A 176 -14.06 -12.18 -27.18
CA LYS A 176 -12.74 -12.74 -27.51
C LYS A 176 -11.67 -12.13 -26.61
N PRO A 177 -11.62 -12.50 -25.33
CA PRO A 177 -10.57 -12.02 -24.45
C PRO A 177 -9.22 -12.61 -24.86
N LYS A 178 -8.15 -11.82 -24.75
CA LYS A 178 -6.78 -12.31 -24.86
C LYS A 178 -6.26 -12.90 -23.54
N TYR A 179 -6.77 -12.37 -22.42
CA TYR A 179 -6.35 -12.74 -21.09
C TYR A 179 -7.56 -12.84 -20.15
N HIS A 180 -7.46 -13.71 -19.16
CA HIS A 180 -8.42 -13.85 -18.06
C HIS A 180 -7.75 -13.43 -16.75
N ALA A 181 -8.26 -12.39 -16.12
CA ALA A 181 -7.70 -11.86 -14.87
C ALA A 181 -8.64 -12.02 -13.69
N ALA A 182 -8.11 -12.48 -12.55
CA ALA A 182 -8.74 -12.28 -11.26
C ALA A 182 -8.35 -10.89 -10.72
N TYR A 183 -9.31 -10.00 -10.57
CA TYR A 183 -9.07 -8.69 -9.99
C TYR A 183 -9.07 -8.77 -8.46
N PHE A 184 -7.89 -8.57 -7.86
CA PHE A 184 -7.76 -8.40 -6.42
C PHE A 184 -8.14 -6.98 -6.03
N VAL A 185 -9.39 -6.77 -5.66
CA VAL A 185 -9.95 -5.44 -5.34
C VAL A 185 -9.41 -4.88 -4.01
N GLY A 186 -9.00 -5.76 -3.09
CA GLY A 186 -8.55 -5.41 -1.75
C GLY A 186 -9.70 -4.97 -0.82
N CYS A 187 -9.33 -4.50 0.37
CA CYS A 187 -10.30 -4.13 1.41
C CYS A 187 -10.78 -2.67 1.33
N TYR A 188 -10.02 -1.80 0.63
CA TYR A 188 -10.30 -0.36 0.56
C TYR A 188 -11.32 0.01 -0.51
N ALA A 189 -11.08 -0.39 -1.77
CA ALA A 189 -11.84 0.08 -2.91
C ALA A 189 -13.35 -0.22 -2.83
N PRO A 190 -13.81 -1.42 -2.40
CA PRO A 190 -15.23 -1.71 -2.30
C PRO A 190 -15.98 -0.80 -1.34
N ASN A 191 -15.30 -0.30 -0.32
CA ASN A 191 -15.92 0.44 0.78
C ASN A 191 -15.74 1.96 0.67
N PHE A 192 -14.63 2.43 0.07
CA PHE A 192 -14.28 3.85 0.06
C PHE A 192 -14.12 4.45 -1.33
N ALA A 193 -13.86 3.64 -2.37
CA ALA A 193 -13.55 4.12 -3.71
C ALA A 193 -14.09 3.17 -4.81
N PRO A 194 -15.39 2.82 -4.84
CA PRO A 194 -15.94 1.87 -5.80
C PRO A 194 -15.76 2.31 -7.25
N GLU A 195 -15.72 3.61 -7.52
CA GLU A 195 -15.49 4.15 -8.87
C GLU A 195 -14.08 3.82 -9.40
N LYS A 196 -13.07 3.75 -8.52
CA LYS A 196 -11.73 3.32 -8.89
C LYS A 196 -11.71 1.85 -9.30
N ALA A 197 -12.44 1.01 -8.57
CA ALA A 197 -12.59 -0.39 -8.95
C ALA A 197 -13.32 -0.54 -10.30
N ALA A 198 -14.34 0.28 -10.55
CA ALA A 198 -15.03 0.33 -11.83
C ALA A 198 -14.10 0.78 -12.97
N ALA A 199 -13.29 1.81 -12.75
CA ALA A 199 -12.28 2.28 -13.69
C ALA A 199 -11.27 1.18 -14.03
N THR A 200 -10.79 0.44 -13.02
CA THR A 200 -9.89 -0.70 -13.20
C THR A 200 -10.49 -1.76 -14.15
N ILE A 201 -11.75 -2.14 -13.94
CA ILE A 201 -12.44 -3.12 -14.81
C ILE A 201 -12.54 -2.57 -16.24
N ARG A 202 -12.92 -1.30 -16.42
CA ARG A 202 -13.04 -0.70 -17.78
C ARG A 202 -11.70 -0.64 -18.48
N VAL A 203 -10.63 -0.25 -17.77
CA VAL A 203 -9.27 -0.22 -18.32
C VAL A 203 -8.83 -1.61 -18.77
N LEU A 204 -9.00 -2.64 -17.93
CA LEU A 204 -8.66 -4.01 -18.27
C LEU A 204 -9.46 -4.51 -19.48
N ASN A 205 -10.78 -4.28 -19.52
CA ASN A 205 -11.62 -4.67 -20.64
C ASN A 205 -11.20 -3.97 -21.95
N LYS A 206 -10.80 -2.69 -21.91
CA LYS A 206 -10.27 -1.96 -23.08
C LYS A 206 -8.97 -2.58 -23.62
N ASN A 207 -8.21 -3.23 -22.76
CA ASN A 207 -7.00 -3.97 -23.10
C ASN A 207 -7.27 -5.46 -23.40
N GLN A 208 -8.52 -5.85 -23.69
CA GLN A 208 -8.95 -7.21 -24.03
C GLN A 208 -8.70 -8.24 -22.93
N VAL A 209 -8.75 -7.80 -21.67
CA VAL A 209 -8.64 -8.64 -20.49
C VAL A 209 -10.04 -8.86 -19.89
N GLU A 210 -10.51 -10.11 -19.89
CA GLU A 210 -11.75 -10.49 -19.19
C GLU A 210 -11.48 -10.55 -17.70
N VAL A 211 -12.32 -9.88 -16.92
CA VAL A 211 -12.13 -9.71 -15.48
C VAL A 211 -13.16 -10.51 -14.70
N ILE A 212 -12.72 -11.30 -13.75
CA ILE A 212 -13.54 -11.83 -12.67
C ILE A 212 -13.14 -11.14 -11.35
N VAL A 213 -14.11 -10.96 -10.46
CA VAL A 213 -13.90 -10.29 -9.16
C VAL A 213 -14.24 -11.28 -8.04
N PRO A 214 -13.27 -12.06 -7.56
CA PRO A 214 -13.50 -13.04 -6.50
C PRO A 214 -13.67 -12.37 -5.13
N ASP A 215 -14.19 -13.13 -4.16
CA ASP A 215 -14.35 -12.71 -2.77
C ASP A 215 -13.02 -12.76 -1.98
N PHE A 216 -11.94 -12.25 -2.56
CA PHE A 216 -10.65 -12.16 -1.88
C PHE A 216 -10.77 -11.39 -0.56
N VAL A 217 -10.04 -11.85 0.45
CA VAL A 217 -9.91 -11.15 1.72
C VAL A 217 -8.74 -10.15 1.68
N CYS A 218 -8.48 -9.43 2.77
CA CYS A 218 -7.33 -8.53 2.83
C CYS A 218 -6.02 -9.23 2.43
N CYS A 219 -5.10 -8.52 1.77
CA CYS A 219 -3.79 -9.09 1.42
C CYS A 219 -2.94 -9.49 2.64
N GLY A 220 -3.20 -8.93 3.83
CA GLY A 220 -2.47 -9.25 5.06
C GLY A 220 -1.35 -8.28 5.43
N LEU A 221 -0.92 -7.39 4.51
CA LEU A 221 0.14 -6.42 4.83
C LEU A 221 -0.13 -5.57 6.08
N PRO A 222 -1.36 -5.09 6.35
CA PRO A 222 -1.63 -4.38 7.61
C PRO A 222 -1.36 -5.22 8.86
N ALA A 223 -1.68 -6.51 8.84
CA ALA A 223 -1.41 -7.41 9.95
C ALA A 223 0.11 -7.62 10.13
N ALA A 224 0.83 -7.97 9.06
CA ALA A 224 2.29 -8.09 9.09
C ALA A 224 2.97 -6.80 9.59
N GLY A 225 2.46 -5.64 9.19
CA GLY A 225 2.95 -4.33 9.62
C GLY A 225 2.87 -4.09 11.13
N TYR A 226 2.01 -4.79 11.84
CA TYR A 226 1.90 -4.75 13.30
C TYR A 226 2.60 -5.92 14.01
N GLY A 227 3.18 -6.88 13.27
CA GLY A 227 3.80 -8.07 13.82
C GLY A 227 2.86 -9.28 13.91
N GLU A 228 1.60 -9.14 13.48
CA GLU A 228 0.58 -10.20 13.44
C GLU A 228 0.81 -11.16 12.25
N MET A 229 1.96 -11.84 12.28
CA MET A 229 2.39 -12.66 11.15
C MET A 229 1.48 -13.86 10.91
N GLU A 230 0.94 -14.49 11.97
CA GLU A 230 0.01 -15.63 11.80
C GLU A 230 -1.31 -15.19 11.16
N SER A 231 -1.84 -14.02 11.56
CA SER A 231 -3.01 -13.43 10.89
C SER A 231 -2.73 -13.16 9.40
N ALA A 232 -1.51 -12.69 9.07
CA ALA A 232 -1.12 -12.48 7.67
C ALA A 232 -1.01 -13.81 6.90
N ARG A 233 -0.47 -14.88 7.50
CA ARG A 233 -0.41 -16.23 6.92
C ARG A 233 -1.81 -16.81 6.68
N ASP A 234 -2.73 -16.65 7.61
CA ASP A 234 -4.11 -17.13 7.47
C ASP A 234 -4.86 -16.41 6.33
N LEU A 235 -4.64 -15.10 6.18
CA LEU A 235 -5.17 -14.34 5.06
C LEU A 235 -4.56 -14.79 3.73
N ALA A 236 -3.26 -15.08 3.71
CA ALA A 236 -2.57 -15.59 2.53
C ALA A 236 -3.13 -16.96 2.12
N ARG A 237 -3.27 -17.91 3.04
CA ARG A 237 -3.85 -19.25 2.78
C ARG A 237 -5.24 -19.14 2.16
N LYS A 238 -6.12 -18.29 2.71
CA LYS A 238 -7.47 -18.05 2.17
C LYS A 238 -7.45 -17.51 0.74
N ASN A 239 -6.59 -16.52 0.46
CA ASN A 239 -6.49 -15.94 -0.88
C ASN A 239 -5.91 -16.95 -1.90
N ILE A 240 -4.91 -17.74 -1.50
CA ILE A 240 -4.33 -18.81 -2.34
C ILE A 240 -5.36 -19.89 -2.64
N GLU A 241 -6.08 -20.36 -1.63
CA GLU A 241 -7.13 -21.37 -1.80
C GLU A 241 -8.22 -20.90 -2.78
N LEU A 242 -8.66 -19.65 -2.62
CA LEU A 242 -9.66 -19.06 -3.50
C LEU A 242 -9.15 -18.95 -4.93
N ALA A 243 -7.92 -18.45 -5.12
CA ALA A 243 -7.30 -18.31 -6.44
C ALA A 243 -7.10 -19.67 -7.13
N GLY A 244 -6.75 -20.71 -6.39
CA GLY A 244 -6.57 -22.07 -6.91
C GLY A 244 -7.83 -22.69 -7.51
N LYS A 245 -9.02 -22.18 -7.17
CA LYS A 245 -10.31 -22.59 -7.74
C LYS A 245 -10.63 -21.88 -9.07
N LEU A 246 -9.82 -20.90 -9.46
CA LEU A 246 -10.08 -20.04 -10.61
C LEU A 246 -9.21 -20.43 -11.81
N LYS A 247 -9.82 -20.40 -13.00
CA LYS A 247 -9.09 -20.56 -14.27
C LYS A 247 -8.72 -19.17 -14.81
N VAL A 248 -7.59 -18.62 -14.33
CA VAL A 248 -7.11 -17.29 -14.71
C VAL A 248 -5.62 -17.30 -15.01
N ASP A 249 -5.22 -16.43 -15.94
CA ASP A 249 -3.82 -16.28 -16.34
C ASP A 249 -3.06 -15.44 -15.32
N VAL A 250 -3.74 -14.48 -14.68
CA VAL A 250 -3.14 -13.46 -13.83
C VAL A 250 -4.05 -13.08 -12.66
N VAL A 251 -3.45 -12.70 -11.53
CA VAL A 251 -4.09 -11.97 -10.43
C VAL A 251 -3.60 -10.54 -10.49
N VAL A 252 -4.47 -9.59 -10.84
CA VAL A 252 -4.09 -8.19 -11.04
C VAL A 252 -4.68 -7.28 -10.00
N THR A 253 -3.92 -6.27 -9.58
CA THR A 253 -4.40 -5.22 -8.66
C THR A 253 -3.73 -3.87 -8.96
N PRO A 254 -4.46 -2.75 -8.87
CA PRO A 254 -3.88 -1.41 -8.96
C PRO A 254 -3.26 -0.91 -7.65
N CYS A 255 -3.31 -1.71 -6.60
CA CYS A 255 -2.78 -1.35 -5.29
C CYS A 255 -1.36 -1.89 -5.11
N ALA A 256 -0.35 -1.02 -5.20
CA ALA A 256 1.06 -1.36 -5.03
C ALA A 256 1.37 -2.10 -3.71
N SER A 257 0.71 -1.73 -2.61
CA SER A 257 0.86 -2.41 -1.32
C SER A 257 0.30 -3.83 -1.35
N CYS A 258 -0.83 -4.03 -2.06
CA CYS A 258 -1.41 -5.36 -2.20
C CYS A 258 -0.56 -6.22 -3.15
N SER A 259 -0.21 -5.73 -4.35
CA SER A 259 0.59 -6.50 -5.32
C SER A 259 1.94 -6.94 -4.72
N SER A 260 2.62 -6.04 -4.01
CA SER A 260 3.87 -6.35 -3.32
C SER A 260 3.70 -7.49 -2.31
N PHE A 261 2.71 -7.38 -1.41
CA PHE A 261 2.55 -8.38 -0.36
C PHE A 261 1.99 -9.72 -0.86
N LEU A 262 1.16 -9.71 -1.91
CA LEU A 262 0.70 -10.93 -2.57
C LEU A 262 1.85 -11.68 -3.26
N LYS A 263 2.83 -10.97 -3.84
CA LYS A 263 4.08 -11.57 -4.36
C LYS A 263 4.94 -12.14 -3.23
N ASP A 264 4.93 -11.53 -2.05
CA ASP A 264 5.67 -11.99 -0.87
C ASP A 264 5.06 -13.23 -0.19
N TYR A 265 3.88 -13.71 -0.60
CA TYR A 265 3.29 -14.94 -0.04
C TYR A 265 4.21 -16.16 -0.21
N ALA A 266 4.98 -16.22 -1.29
CA ALA A 266 5.99 -17.27 -1.50
C ALA A 266 7.03 -17.30 -0.37
N LYS A 267 7.45 -16.12 0.13
CA LYS A 267 8.36 -15.99 1.25
C LYS A 267 7.66 -16.19 2.59
N LEU A 268 6.45 -15.65 2.74
CA LEU A 268 5.66 -15.72 3.97
C LEU A 268 5.32 -17.15 4.38
N LEU A 269 5.11 -18.04 3.41
CA LEU A 269 4.71 -19.44 3.61
C LEU A 269 5.81 -20.42 3.19
N ALA A 270 7.06 -19.98 3.03
CA ALA A 270 8.17 -20.82 2.58
C ALA A 270 8.48 -22.00 3.51
N ASP A 271 8.21 -21.85 4.79
CA ASP A 271 8.40 -22.85 5.84
C ASP A 271 7.17 -23.74 6.10
N ASP A 272 6.07 -23.54 5.35
CA ASP A 272 4.84 -24.32 5.45
C ASP A 272 4.80 -25.39 4.36
N PRO A 273 5.02 -26.70 4.68
CA PRO A 273 5.12 -27.76 3.67
C PRO A 273 3.85 -27.94 2.81
N GLU A 274 2.70 -27.59 3.36
CA GLU A 274 1.43 -27.70 2.64
C GLU A 274 1.22 -26.53 1.66
N TRP A 275 1.74 -25.34 2.00
CA TRP A 275 1.40 -24.09 1.31
C TRP A 275 2.54 -23.50 0.49
N ALA A 276 3.79 -23.90 0.72
CA ALA A 276 4.96 -23.29 0.07
C ALA A 276 4.87 -23.30 -1.47
N GLU A 277 4.56 -24.44 -2.09
CA GLU A 277 4.45 -24.53 -3.55
C GLU A 277 3.22 -23.80 -4.09
N LYS A 278 2.07 -23.90 -3.41
CA LYS A 278 0.85 -23.17 -3.76
C LYS A 278 1.08 -21.65 -3.69
N ALA A 279 1.85 -21.19 -2.70
CA ALA A 279 2.20 -19.79 -2.53
C ALA A 279 3.13 -19.29 -3.64
N LYS A 280 4.10 -20.08 -4.07
CA LYS A 280 4.97 -19.76 -5.22
C LYS A 280 4.17 -19.66 -6.52
N GLU A 281 3.27 -20.63 -6.78
CA GLU A 281 2.40 -20.61 -7.96
C GLU A 281 1.51 -19.35 -7.96
N PHE A 282 0.87 -19.06 -6.84
CA PHE A 282 0.04 -17.88 -6.69
C PHE A 282 0.83 -16.59 -6.90
N ALA A 283 1.96 -16.42 -6.21
CA ALA A 283 2.82 -15.25 -6.31
C ALA A 283 3.32 -15.03 -7.75
N GLY A 284 3.61 -16.11 -8.48
CA GLY A 284 4.01 -16.07 -9.89
C GLY A 284 2.95 -15.50 -10.83
N LYS A 285 1.66 -15.61 -10.46
CA LYS A 285 0.52 -15.06 -11.22
C LYS A 285 0.20 -13.61 -10.83
N VAL A 286 0.73 -13.08 -9.73
CA VAL A 286 0.40 -11.72 -9.27
C VAL A 286 1.13 -10.68 -10.11
N ARG A 287 0.40 -9.65 -10.56
CA ARG A 287 0.95 -8.49 -11.27
C ARG A 287 0.36 -7.18 -10.72
N ASP A 288 1.22 -6.17 -10.60
CA ASP A 288 0.72 -4.80 -10.52
C ASP A 288 0.08 -4.41 -11.86
N ILE A 289 -0.97 -3.59 -11.82
CA ILE A 289 -1.69 -3.24 -13.05
C ILE A 289 -0.79 -2.50 -14.06
N SER A 290 0.15 -1.67 -13.58
CA SER A 290 1.06 -0.94 -14.46
C SER A 290 2.05 -1.88 -15.14
N GLU A 291 2.59 -2.85 -14.39
CA GLU A 291 3.43 -3.93 -14.92
C GLU A 291 2.65 -4.71 -15.98
N PHE A 292 1.48 -5.21 -15.63
CA PHE A 292 0.67 -6.06 -16.50
C PHE A 292 0.28 -5.37 -17.82
N LEU A 293 -0.21 -4.12 -17.76
CA LEU A 293 -0.64 -3.39 -18.95
C LEU A 293 0.52 -3.12 -19.92
N VAL A 294 1.72 -2.84 -19.40
CA VAL A 294 2.90 -2.64 -20.25
C VAL A 294 3.34 -3.97 -20.87
N ASP A 295 3.36 -5.06 -20.07
CA ASP A 295 3.78 -6.39 -20.53
C ASP A 295 2.91 -6.94 -21.65
N ILE A 296 1.58 -6.72 -21.60
CA ILE A 296 0.65 -7.20 -22.64
C ILE A 296 0.55 -6.28 -23.86
N GLY A 297 1.20 -5.12 -23.84
CA GLY A 297 1.06 -4.06 -24.84
C GLY A 297 -0.19 -3.21 -24.62
N LEU A 298 0.00 -2.07 -23.97
CA LEU A 298 -1.07 -1.12 -23.66
C LEU A 298 -1.84 -0.70 -24.91
N ASN A 299 -3.17 -0.76 -24.86
CA ASN A 299 -4.02 -0.17 -25.89
C ASN A 299 -3.83 1.35 -25.92
N THR A 300 -3.43 1.90 -27.06
CA THR A 300 -3.16 3.33 -27.27
C THR A 300 -4.32 4.09 -27.91
N GLU A 301 -5.47 3.48 -28.14
CA GLU A 301 -6.68 4.15 -28.62
C GLU A 301 -7.27 5.02 -27.51
N MET A 302 -6.63 6.15 -27.21
CA MET A 302 -6.97 7.10 -26.16
C MET A 302 -7.34 8.45 -26.76
N GLY A 303 -8.26 9.17 -26.13
CA GLY A 303 -8.51 10.57 -26.40
C GLY A 303 -7.53 11.46 -25.64
N GLU A 304 -7.45 12.70 -26.06
CA GLU A 304 -6.53 13.69 -25.52
C GLU A 304 -6.96 14.16 -24.12
N LEU A 305 -5.97 14.30 -23.21
CA LEU A 305 -6.13 14.90 -21.88
C LEU A 305 -5.17 16.08 -21.74
N GLN A 306 -5.69 17.30 -21.65
CA GLN A 306 -4.88 18.49 -21.41
C GLN A 306 -4.58 18.61 -19.91
N LYS A 307 -3.56 17.84 -19.44
CA LYS A 307 -3.17 17.78 -18.03
C LYS A 307 -1.65 17.79 -17.85
N LYS A 308 -1.19 18.53 -16.87
CA LYS A 308 0.20 18.48 -16.42
C LYS A 308 0.30 17.53 -15.20
N VAL A 309 0.92 16.39 -15.43
CA VAL A 309 0.89 15.23 -14.52
C VAL A 309 2.24 15.00 -13.88
N THR A 310 2.24 14.74 -12.57
CA THR A 310 3.40 14.19 -11.86
C THR A 310 3.03 12.87 -11.18
N PHE A 311 4.04 12.03 -10.88
CA PHE A 311 3.82 10.70 -10.29
C PHE A 311 4.53 10.55 -8.95
N HIS A 312 3.80 10.06 -7.94
CA HIS A 312 4.38 9.58 -6.70
C HIS A 312 4.57 8.06 -6.79
N ASP A 313 5.81 7.61 -6.70
CA ASP A 313 6.14 6.18 -6.64
C ASP A 313 5.77 5.60 -5.27
N PRO A 314 4.76 4.73 -5.15
CA PRO A 314 4.52 4.02 -3.91
C PRO A 314 5.75 3.18 -3.54
N CYS A 315 6.17 3.22 -2.28
CA CYS A 315 7.36 2.48 -1.84
C CYS A 315 7.26 0.98 -2.09
N HIS A 316 6.07 0.39 -1.98
CA HIS A 316 5.82 -1.01 -2.32
C HIS A 316 5.83 -1.31 -3.83
N LEU A 317 5.75 -0.30 -4.68
CA LEU A 317 5.95 -0.44 -6.12
C LEU A 317 7.44 -0.31 -6.46
N ALA A 318 8.04 0.82 -6.07
CA ALA A 318 9.38 1.20 -6.46
C ALA A 318 10.47 0.37 -5.74
N HIS A 319 10.39 0.25 -4.40
CA HIS A 319 11.47 -0.36 -3.61
C HIS A 319 11.32 -1.87 -3.43
N TYR A 320 10.09 -2.38 -3.32
CA TYR A 320 9.86 -3.81 -3.15
C TYR A 320 9.78 -4.56 -4.49
N GLN A 321 9.04 -4.02 -5.47
CA GLN A 321 8.79 -4.69 -6.76
C GLN A 321 9.71 -4.20 -7.90
N LYS A 322 10.45 -3.09 -7.71
CA LYS A 322 11.31 -2.47 -8.74
C LYS A 322 10.56 -1.99 -9.98
N ILE A 323 9.27 -1.71 -9.83
CA ILE A 323 8.40 -1.18 -10.89
C ILE A 323 8.44 0.34 -10.80
N LYS A 324 9.24 0.99 -11.66
CA LYS A 324 9.42 2.46 -11.73
C LYS A 324 9.09 3.01 -13.12
N ASP A 325 9.47 2.29 -14.17
CA ASP A 325 9.34 2.76 -15.55
C ASP A 325 7.94 2.55 -16.14
N GLN A 326 7.25 1.49 -15.72
CA GLN A 326 5.94 1.13 -16.27
C GLN A 326 4.87 2.21 -16.04
N PRO A 327 4.71 2.79 -14.84
CA PRO A 327 3.78 3.91 -14.66
C PRO A 327 4.12 5.11 -15.54
N ARG A 328 5.41 5.43 -15.69
CA ARG A 328 5.88 6.54 -16.56
C ARG A 328 5.61 6.27 -18.02
N THR A 329 5.80 5.04 -18.47
CA THR A 329 5.46 4.60 -19.84
C THR A 329 3.97 4.81 -20.12
N ILE A 330 3.11 4.39 -19.19
CA ILE A 330 1.66 4.59 -19.30
C ILE A 330 1.31 6.08 -19.36
N LEU A 331 1.80 6.89 -18.40
CA LEU A 331 1.46 8.31 -18.33
C LEU A 331 1.90 9.08 -19.57
N LYS A 332 3.10 8.81 -20.09
CA LYS A 332 3.64 9.43 -21.30
C LYS A 332 2.95 8.97 -22.59
N SER A 333 2.24 7.84 -22.58
CA SER A 333 1.50 7.34 -23.76
C SER A 333 0.13 8.01 -23.93
N ILE A 334 -0.37 8.72 -22.91
CA ILE A 334 -1.68 9.40 -22.99
C ILE A 334 -1.53 10.70 -23.77
N PRO A 335 -2.26 10.89 -24.90
CA PRO A 335 -2.18 12.11 -25.68
C PRO A 335 -2.54 13.35 -24.84
N GLY A 336 -1.78 14.44 -25.03
CA GLY A 336 -2.01 15.72 -24.33
C GLY A 336 -1.54 15.77 -22.87
N VAL A 337 -1.00 14.68 -22.33
CA VAL A 337 -0.40 14.68 -20.99
C VAL A 337 1.02 15.22 -21.04
N GLU A 338 1.29 16.30 -20.30
CA GLU A 338 2.63 16.78 -20.00
C GLU A 338 3.12 16.11 -18.71
N PHE A 339 4.01 15.12 -18.82
CA PHE A 339 4.58 14.46 -17.65
C PHE A 339 5.79 15.21 -17.11
N VAL A 340 5.74 15.56 -15.82
CA VAL A 340 6.84 16.21 -15.07
C VAL A 340 7.31 15.32 -13.94
N GLU A 341 8.59 14.96 -13.93
CA GLU A 341 9.18 14.16 -12.87
C GLU A 341 9.27 14.97 -11.58
N MET A 342 8.93 14.36 -10.45
CA MET A 342 8.98 14.97 -9.13
C MET A 342 10.31 14.64 -8.44
N ASP A 343 10.91 15.63 -7.77
CA ASP A 343 12.04 15.39 -6.86
C ASP A 343 11.64 14.38 -5.76
N GLU A 344 12.51 13.41 -5.52
CA GLU A 344 12.23 12.36 -4.53
C GLU A 344 10.88 11.66 -4.76
N ALA A 345 10.53 11.36 -6.02
CA ALA A 345 9.27 10.71 -6.38
C ALA A 345 9.04 9.42 -5.59
N ASP A 346 10.11 8.64 -5.34
CA ASP A 346 10.11 7.37 -4.64
C ASP A 346 10.24 7.49 -3.09
N MET A 347 10.42 8.71 -2.55
CA MET A 347 10.36 8.89 -1.10
C MET A 347 8.95 8.61 -0.58
N CYS A 348 8.84 7.76 0.45
CA CYS A 348 7.55 7.41 1.07
C CYS A 348 6.72 8.64 1.42
N CYS A 349 5.41 8.59 1.19
CA CYS A 349 4.45 9.66 1.52
C CYS A 349 4.16 9.79 3.03
N GLY A 350 4.64 8.85 3.86
CA GLY A 350 4.38 8.83 5.30
C GLY A 350 3.12 8.07 5.73
N ALA A 351 2.31 7.55 4.81
CA ALA A 351 1.09 6.80 5.16
C ALA A 351 1.39 5.46 5.84
N ALA A 352 2.25 4.63 5.22
CA ALA A 352 2.63 3.28 5.65
C ALA A 352 1.47 2.49 6.29
N GLY A 353 0.35 2.41 5.57
CA GLY A 353 -0.88 1.80 6.04
C GLY A 353 -1.47 2.55 7.25
N SER A 354 -1.40 1.93 8.42
CA SER A 354 -1.91 2.49 9.67
C SER A 354 -0.86 3.26 10.49
N TYR A 355 0.35 3.47 9.97
CA TYR A 355 1.42 4.20 10.65
C TYR A 355 0.99 5.61 11.07
N ALA A 356 0.29 6.34 10.18
CA ALA A 356 -0.21 7.67 10.46
C ALA A 356 -1.18 7.73 11.66
N PHE A 357 -1.88 6.63 11.96
CA PHE A 357 -2.77 6.53 13.12
C PHE A 357 -2.03 6.30 14.44
N LYS A 358 -0.77 5.89 14.38
CA LYS A 358 0.09 5.65 15.56
C LYS A 358 1.16 6.74 15.73
N ASN A 359 1.66 7.31 14.63
CA ASN A 359 2.76 8.25 14.59
C ASN A 359 2.38 9.48 13.75
N TYR A 360 1.27 10.12 14.10
CA TYR A 360 0.67 11.19 13.28
C TYR A 360 1.65 12.32 12.98
N ASP A 361 2.36 12.84 13.99
CA ASP A 361 3.23 14.00 13.82
C ASP A 361 4.45 13.71 12.93
N LEU A 362 5.04 12.50 13.05
CA LEU A 362 6.11 12.07 12.13
C LEU A 362 5.59 11.86 10.71
N SER A 363 4.43 11.23 10.56
CA SER A 363 3.76 11.04 9.28
C SER A 363 3.50 12.36 8.57
N ARG A 364 3.05 13.37 9.32
CA ARG A 364 2.80 14.72 8.82
C ARG A 364 4.06 15.41 8.29
N LYS A 365 5.16 15.38 9.03
CA LYS A 365 6.43 15.97 8.60
C LYS A 365 6.96 15.31 7.31
N VAL A 366 6.81 13.99 7.16
CA VAL A 366 7.17 13.29 5.92
C VAL A 366 6.28 13.77 4.77
N LEU A 367 4.96 13.89 5.01
CA LEU A 367 4.00 14.37 4.02
C LEU A 367 4.28 15.83 3.58
N GLU A 368 4.60 16.72 4.51
CA GLU A 368 4.94 18.12 4.22
C GLU A 368 6.09 18.21 3.22
N ARG A 369 7.20 17.49 3.46
CA ARG A 369 8.32 17.41 2.51
C ARG A 369 7.88 16.88 1.13
N LYS A 370 7.01 15.89 1.09
CA LYS A 370 6.47 15.35 -0.17
C LYS A 370 5.63 16.42 -0.90
N MET A 371 4.79 17.16 -0.19
CA MET A 371 3.96 18.21 -0.79
C MET A 371 4.78 19.38 -1.33
N ASP A 372 5.88 19.74 -0.67
CA ASP A 372 6.82 20.74 -1.19
C ASP A 372 7.41 20.32 -2.54
N ASN A 373 7.72 19.03 -2.71
CA ASN A 373 8.22 18.49 -3.98
C ASN A 373 7.11 18.46 -5.05
N VAL A 374 5.86 18.14 -4.67
CA VAL A 374 4.70 18.22 -5.58
C VAL A 374 4.51 19.64 -6.07
N ALA A 375 4.52 20.63 -5.16
CA ALA A 375 4.33 22.04 -5.51
C ALA A 375 5.37 22.56 -6.53
N LYS A 376 6.63 22.12 -6.41
CA LYS A 376 7.71 22.49 -7.35
C LYS A 376 7.49 22.01 -8.78
N THR A 377 6.73 20.95 -9.00
CA THR A 377 6.46 20.42 -10.35
C THR A 377 5.56 21.33 -11.17
N GLY A 378 4.74 22.17 -10.51
CA GLY A 378 3.68 22.93 -11.15
C GLY A 378 2.63 22.08 -11.85
N ALA A 379 2.52 20.78 -11.49
CA ALA A 379 1.51 19.88 -12.03
C ALA A 379 0.12 20.21 -11.46
N ASP A 380 -0.92 20.02 -12.26
CA ASP A 380 -2.32 20.09 -11.84
C ASP A 380 -2.87 18.74 -11.35
N THR A 381 -2.15 17.66 -11.68
CA THR A 381 -2.56 16.30 -11.37
C THR A 381 -1.40 15.48 -10.81
N LEU A 382 -1.59 14.96 -9.58
CA LEU A 382 -0.67 14.04 -8.92
C LEU A 382 -1.23 12.61 -9.03
N VAL A 383 -0.50 11.73 -9.66
CA VAL A 383 -0.92 10.34 -9.87
C VAL A 383 -0.14 9.40 -8.95
N SER A 384 -0.79 8.33 -8.48
CA SER A 384 -0.16 7.24 -7.74
C SER A 384 -0.89 5.93 -7.96
N SER A 385 -0.31 4.80 -7.52
CA SER A 385 -0.86 3.44 -7.66
C SER A 385 -1.03 2.76 -6.30
N CYS A 386 -1.40 3.51 -5.25
CA CYS A 386 -1.64 2.94 -3.92
C CYS A 386 -2.72 3.72 -3.17
N PRO A 387 -3.85 3.10 -2.78
CA PRO A 387 -4.93 3.77 -2.06
C PRO A 387 -4.49 4.48 -0.78
N ALA A 388 -3.56 3.88 0.00
CA ALA A 388 -3.04 4.51 1.20
C ALA A 388 -2.22 5.77 0.89
N CYS A 389 -1.42 5.75 -0.20
CA CYS A 389 -0.69 6.93 -0.66
C CYS A 389 -1.66 8.01 -1.16
N ILE A 390 -2.67 7.65 -1.97
CA ILE A 390 -3.67 8.58 -2.49
C ILE A 390 -4.41 9.27 -1.34
N MET A 391 -4.81 8.54 -0.32
CA MET A 391 -5.48 9.09 0.86
C MET A 391 -4.58 10.09 1.59
N GLN A 392 -3.31 9.76 1.79
CA GLN A 392 -2.31 10.61 2.44
C GLN A 392 -2.02 11.86 1.61
N LEU A 393 -1.76 11.70 0.31
CA LEU A 393 -1.45 12.79 -0.61
C LEU A 393 -2.64 13.75 -0.76
N SER A 394 -3.87 13.23 -0.86
CA SER A 394 -5.10 14.06 -0.89
C SER A 394 -5.25 14.88 0.38
N CYS A 395 -4.89 14.31 1.54
CA CYS A 395 -4.87 15.05 2.80
C CYS A 395 -3.83 16.18 2.75
N GLY A 396 -2.62 15.92 2.24
CA GLY A 396 -1.55 16.91 2.10
C GLY A 396 -1.93 18.05 1.16
N VAL A 397 -2.45 17.73 -0.02
CA VAL A 397 -2.96 18.70 -1.00
C VAL A 397 -4.01 19.63 -0.35
N GLY A 398 -5.00 19.04 0.36
CA GLY A 398 -6.03 19.83 1.04
C GLY A 398 -5.50 20.73 2.15
N GLN A 399 -4.50 20.28 2.90
CA GLN A 399 -3.91 21.04 4.01
C GLN A 399 -3.04 22.20 3.53
N GLN A 400 -2.25 22.00 2.47
CA GLN A 400 -1.43 23.06 1.86
C GLN A 400 -2.21 23.89 0.82
N LYS A 401 -3.50 23.53 0.57
CA LYS A 401 -4.36 24.20 -0.41
C LYS A 401 -3.75 24.27 -1.81
N LEU A 402 -3.05 23.18 -2.21
CA LEU A 402 -2.46 23.11 -3.54
C LEU A 402 -3.56 22.93 -4.61
N PRO A 403 -3.47 23.61 -5.77
CA PRO A 403 -4.43 23.44 -6.86
C PRO A 403 -4.14 22.14 -7.66
N VAL A 404 -4.05 21.01 -6.96
CA VAL A 404 -3.64 19.71 -7.52
C VAL A 404 -4.72 18.69 -7.24
N SER A 405 -5.17 17.95 -8.25
CA SER A 405 -6.01 16.77 -8.08
C SER A 405 -5.16 15.52 -7.86
N VAL A 406 -5.62 14.59 -7.01
CA VAL A 406 -4.91 13.34 -6.73
C VAL A 406 -5.71 12.18 -7.30
N LEU A 407 -5.12 11.46 -8.26
CA LEU A 407 -5.77 10.37 -9.00
C LEU A 407 -4.97 9.06 -8.88
N GLU A 408 -5.68 7.95 -9.03
CA GLU A 408 -5.07 6.66 -9.30
C GLU A 408 -4.77 6.53 -10.80
N ILE A 409 -3.70 5.82 -11.17
CA ILE A 409 -3.28 5.70 -12.58
C ILE A 409 -4.40 5.14 -13.46
N VAL A 410 -5.22 4.24 -12.93
CA VAL A 410 -6.37 3.66 -13.64
C VAL A 410 -7.50 4.68 -13.88
N GLU A 411 -7.65 5.69 -13.01
CA GLU A 411 -8.65 6.75 -13.22
C GLU A 411 -8.27 7.63 -14.41
N LEU A 412 -6.98 7.97 -14.50
CA LEU A 412 -6.48 8.78 -15.61
C LEU A 412 -6.56 8.01 -16.96
N LEU A 413 -6.21 6.71 -16.95
CA LEU A 413 -6.37 5.86 -18.12
C LEU A 413 -7.83 5.70 -18.55
N ASP A 414 -8.73 5.47 -17.57
CA ASP A 414 -10.16 5.36 -17.86
C ASP A 414 -10.73 6.65 -18.46
N GLU A 415 -10.29 7.80 -17.96
CA GLU A 415 -10.65 9.11 -18.52
C GLU A 415 -10.17 9.23 -19.98
N ALA A 416 -8.93 8.87 -20.27
CA ALA A 416 -8.39 8.88 -21.62
C ALA A 416 -9.15 7.95 -22.58
N TYR A 417 -9.47 6.73 -22.15
CA TYR A 417 -10.25 5.78 -22.95
C TYR A 417 -11.71 6.24 -23.20
N ARG A 418 -12.30 6.96 -22.25
CA ARG A 418 -13.66 7.52 -22.45
C ARG A 418 -13.66 8.69 -23.43
N ASN A 419 -12.61 9.51 -23.40
CA ASN A 419 -12.50 10.63 -24.34
C ASN A 419 -12.29 10.18 -25.79
N ALA A 420 -11.67 9.01 -26.03
CA ALA A 420 -11.55 8.43 -27.37
C ALA A 420 -12.92 8.19 -28.04
N LYS A 421 -14.00 7.96 -27.27
CA LYS A 421 -15.35 7.72 -27.79
C LYS A 421 -16.14 9.00 -28.08
N GLY A 422 -15.69 10.16 -27.55
CA GLY A 422 -16.39 11.45 -27.69
C GLY A 422 -16.08 12.21 -28.98
N ASN A 423 -15.12 11.72 -29.80
CA ASN A 423 -14.69 12.35 -31.06
C ASN A 423 -15.24 11.63 -32.31
N GLY A 424 -16.31 10.83 -32.16
CA GLY A 424 -16.98 10.14 -33.27
C GLY A 424 -18.44 10.49 -33.41
#